data_58ad9fa780677a29589cd51cd9463fc2
#
_entry.id   58ad9fa780677a29589cd51cd9463fc2
#
_cell.length_a   1.000
_cell.length_b   1.000
_cell.length_c   1.000
_cell.angle_alpha   90.00
_cell.angle_beta   90.00
_cell.angle_gamma   90.00
#
_symmetry.space_group_name_H-M   'P 1'
#
loop_
_entity.id
_entity.type
_entity.pdbx_description
1 polymer ?
#
loop_
_entity_poly.entity_id
_entity_poly.type
_entity_poly.pdbx_seq_one_letter_code
_entity_poly.pdbx_strand_id
1 'polypeptide(L)'
;MELSQPAITRMAGKLVEMGLVTIDRRHKDQRHKTVSLTDAGMADLERSKLYVWPQVESAVTEILRGLNGPLLDQIAALERMLAQTPLHQRAHATAKAEEGLTILEYSDALAPAFRNINAQWIHALYQVEQADLELLDNPRARIIDKGGDILFVEAEGFGVVGACALLKTAEGQYELTKMGVLESARGRKAGEFLLKAVIARAERLGAKRLYLLSNWKSAAAVHLYEKLGFAHDDGIMQEFGARYERSNVAMLHHPPSPAKAS
;
A
#
# COMPACT_ATOMS: atom_id res chain seq x y z
N MET A 1 -21.86 10.36 13.66
CA MET A 1 -22.36 11.68 13.16
C MET A 1 -23.65 11.40 12.41
N GLU A 2 -24.80 11.67 13.00
CA GLU A 2 -26.08 11.55 12.29
C GLU A 2 -26.21 12.73 11.31
N LEU A 3 -26.30 12.42 10.03
CA LEU A 3 -26.60 13.43 9.03
C LEU A 3 -28.05 13.85 9.16
N SER A 4 -28.30 15.16 9.21
CA SER A 4 -29.68 15.67 9.25
C SER A 4 -30.41 15.35 7.94
N GLN A 5 -31.71 15.11 8.00
CA GLN A 5 -32.55 14.87 6.81
C GLN A 5 -32.37 15.91 5.69
N PRO A 6 -32.25 17.23 5.99
CA PRO A 6 -31.95 18.23 4.96
C PRO A 6 -30.58 18.06 4.28
N ALA A 7 -29.57 17.57 5.02
CA ALA A 7 -28.25 17.31 4.46
C ALA A 7 -28.28 16.12 3.49
N ILE A 8 -28.94 15.01 3.89
CA ILE A 8 -29.15 13.84 3.03
C ILE A 8 -29.89 14.20 1.76
N THR A 9 -30.96 15.01 1.88
CA THR A 9 -31.76 15.45 0.72
C THR A 9 -30.93 16.28 -0.27
N ARG A 10 -30.08 17.19 0.23
CA ARG A 10 -29.18 18.00 -0.61
C ARG A 10 -28.12 17.14 -1.31
N MET A 11 -27.52 16.18 -0.59
CA MET A 11 -26.56 15.27 -1.17
C MET A 11 -27.17 14.39 -2.27
N ALA A 12 -28.35 13.80 -2.00
CA ALA A 12 -29.07 13.02 -3.00
C ALA A 12 -29.45 13.86 -4.24
N GLY A 13 -29.88 15.11 -4.03
CA GLY A 13 -30.16 16.04 -5.12
C GLY A 13 -28.94 16.29 -6.03
N LYS A 14 -27.77 16.55 -5.44
CA LYS A 14 -26.52 16.72 -6.19
C LYS A 14 -26.15 15.47 -6.99
N LEU A 15 -26.29 14.28 -6.40
CA LEU A 15 -25.97 13.02 -7.10
C LEU A 15 -26.92 12.78 -8.26
N VAL A 16 -28.19 13.21 -8.15
CA VAL A 16 -29.15 13.17 -9.27
C VAL A 16 -28.75 14.13 -10.37
N GLU A 17 -28.40 15.37 -10.04
CA GLU A 17 -27.91 16.38 -11.00
C GLU A 17 -26.65 15.89 -11.75
N MET A 18 -25.79 15.15 -11.07
CA MET A 18 -24.60 14.53 -11.68
C MET A 18 -24.91 13.26 -12.48
N GLY A 19 -26.18 12.80 -12.50
CA GLY A 19 -26.58 11.59 -13.20
C GLY A 19 -26.08 10.29 -12.57
N LEU A 20 -25.62 10.33 -11.33
CA LEU A 20 -25.03 9.18 -10.63
C LEU A 20 -26.07 8.29 -9.93
N VAL A 21 -27.21 8.89 -9.57
CA VAL A 21 -28.32 8.17 -8.92
C VAL A 21 -29.66 8.56 -9.50
N THR A 22 -30.64 7.66 -9.38
CA THR A 22 -32.05 7.92 -9.64
C THR A 22 -32.83 7.86 -8.32
N ILE A 23 -33.91 8.63 -8.23
CA ILE A 23 -34.81 8.60 -7.07
C ILE A 23 -36.18 8.11 -7.55
N ASP A 24 -36.59 6.94 -7.07
CA ASP A 24 -37.93 6.40 -7.29
C ASP A 24 -38.88 6.83 -6.18
N ARG A 25 -40.04 7.40 -6.55
CA ARG A 25 -41.10 7.88 -5.66
C ARG A 25 -42.34 6.98 -5.69
N ARG A 26 -42.26 5.83 -6.38
CA ARG A 26 -43.41 4.95 -6.63
C ARG A 26 -43.79 4.05 -5.46
N HIS A 27 -43.30 4.28 -4.27
CA HIS A 27 -43.71 3.53 -3.06
C HIS A 27 -45.10 3.98 -2.61
N LYS A 28 -45.94 3.03 -2.13
CA LYS A 28 -47.30 3.32 -1.58
C LYS A 28 -47.28 4.34 -0.42
N ASP A 29 -46.16 4.44 0.27
CA ASP A 29 -45.91 5.48 1.27
C ASP A 29 -44.99 6.55 0.67
N GLN A 30 -45.54 7.72 0.37
CA GLN A 30 -44.82 8.87 -0.20
C GLN A 30 -43.70 9.43 0.71
N ARG A 31 -43.57 8.93 1.94
CA ARG A 31 -42.49 9.30 2.88
C ARG A 31 -41.18 8.55 2.57
N HIS A 32 -41.25 7.44 1.85
CA HIS A 32 -40.10 6.65 1.48
C HIS A 32 -39.69 6.93 0.03
N LYS A 33 -38.41 7.30 -0.16
CA LYS A 33 -37.79 7.48 -1.47
C LYS A 33 -36.70 6.44 -1.60
N THR A 34 -36.72 5.66 -2.67
CA THR A 34 -35.63 4.73 -2.97
C THR A 34 -34.62 5.43 -3.88
N VAL A 35 -33.35 5.40 -3.48
CA VAL A 35 -32.23 5.91 -4.28
C VAL A 35 -31.48 4.73 -4.84
N SER A 36 -31.29 4.69 -6.17
CA SER A 36 -30.57 3.64 -6.86
C SER A 36 -29.45 4.24 -7.71
N LEU A 37 -28.32 3.55 -7.78
CA LEU A 37 -27.24 3.94 -8.67
C LEU A 37 -27.64 3.78 -10.14
N THR A 38 -27.20 4.69 -10.98
CA THR A 38 -27.18 4.54 -12.42
C THR A 38 -25.95 3.74 -12.86
N ASP A 39 -25.87 3.33 -14.14
CA ASP A 39 -24.66 2.70 -14.68
C ASP A 39 -23.44 3.63 -14.54
N ALA A 40 -23.63 4.95 -14.77
CA ALA A 40 -22.60 5.95 -14.53
C ALA A 40 -22.21 6.04 -13.06
N GLY A 41 -23.19 5.96 -12.15
CA GLY A 41 -22.95 5.94 -10.71
C GLY A 41 -22.21 4.70 -10.26
N MET A 42 -22.53 3.54 -10.83
CA MET A 42 -21.80 2.30 -10.55
C MET A 42 -20.34 2.39 -11.04
N ALA A 43 -20.11 2.87 -12.26
CA ALA A 43 -18.77 3.07 -12.79
C ALA A 43 -17.95 4.06 -11.95
N ASP A 44 -18.57 5.14 -11.46
CA ASP A 44 -17.91 6.12 -10.59
C ASP A 44 -17.59 5.55 -9.21
N LEU A 45 -18.48 4.72 -8.66
CA LEU A 45 -18.26 3.99 -7.41
C LEU A 45 -17.06 3.04 -7.53
N GLU A 46 -16.98 2.25 -8.59
CA GLU A 46 -15.86 1.33 -8.80
C GLU A 46 -14.54 2.10 -9.00
N ARG A 47 -14.56 3.21 -9.71
CA ARG A 47 -13.39 4.10 -9.83
C ARG A 47 -12.99 4.69 -8.47
N SER A 48 -13.96 5.10 -7.66
CA SER A 48 -13.70 5.62 -6.31
C SER A 48 -13.09 4.56 -5.39
N LYS A 49 -13.54 3.30 -5.46
CA LYS A 49 -12.95 2.18 -4.72
C LYS A 49 -11.47 1.98 -5.07
N LEU A 50 -11.12 2.14 -6.35
CA LEU A 50 -9.74 1.94 -6.81
C LEU A 50 -8.81 3.13 -6.47
N TYR A 51 -9.31 4.36 -6.57
CA TYR A 51 -8.44 5.54 -6.53
C TYR A 51 -8.65 6.44 -5.31
N VAL A 52 -9.86 6.51 -4.76
CA VAL A 52 -10.19 7.43 -3.65
C VAL A 52 -10.14 6.72 -2.29
N TRP A 53 -10.76 5.55 -2.19
CA TRP A 53 -10.84 4.82 -0.91
C TRP A 53 -9.48 4.45 -0.33
N PRO A 54 -8.49 3.98 -1.10
CA PRO A 54 -7.15 3.71 -0.55
C PRO A 54 -6.46 4.95 0.02
N GLN A 55 -6.70 6.13 -0.58
CA GLN A 55 -6.15 7.39 -0.06
C GLN A 55 -6.78 7.79 1.27
N VAL A 56 -8.11 7.62 1.37
CA VAL A 56 -8.84 7.88 2.62
C VAL A 56 -8.42 6.88 3.70
N GLU A 57 -8.31 5.59 3.36
CA GLU A 57 -7.85 4.54 4.26
C GLU A 57 -6.44 4.82 4.79
N SER A 58 -5.52 5.22 3.90
CA SER A 58 -4.16 5.62 4.29
C SER A 58 -4.18 6.80 5.26
N ALA A 59 -5.01 7.82 5.01
CA ALA A 59 -5.13 8.99 5.87
C ALA A 59 -5.74 8.63 7.24
N VAL A 60 -6.72 7.73 7.28
CA VAL A 60 -7.29 7.20 8.54
C VAL A 60 -6.26 6.40 9.30
N THR A 61 -5.54 5.50 8.63
CA THR A 61 -4.49 4.68 9.24
C THR A 61 -3.39 5.53 9.86
N GLU A 62 -2.99 6.62 9.20
CA GLU A 62 -2.01 7.57 9.75
C GLU A 62 -2.50 8.19 11.06
N ILE A 63 -3.76 8.59 11.13
CA ILE A 63 -4.38 9.13 12.34
C ILE A 63 -4.40 8.09 13.46
N LEU A 64 -4.84 6.85 13.15
CA LEU A 64 -5.03 5.79 14.14
C LEU A 64 -3.72 5.31 14.78
N ARG A 65 -2.56 5.46 14.10
CA ARG A 65 -1.25 5.07 14.65
C ARG A 65 -0.84 5.81 15.91
N GLY A 66 -1.27 7.04 16.08
CA GLY A 66 -0.99 7.84 17.29
C GLY A 66 -1.91 7.54 18.46
N LEU A 67 -2.87 6.63 18.32
CA LEU A 67 -3.89 6.35 19.31
C LEU A 67 -3.48 5.18 20.21
N ASN A 68 -2.81 5.48 21.33
CA ASN A 68 -2.47 4.53 22.39
C ASN A 68 -3.03 5.02 23.74
N GLY A 69 -3.58 4.11 24.53
CA GLY A 69 -4.09 4.43 25.87
C GLY A 69 -5.60 4.22 26.04
N PRO A 70 -6.20 4.82 27.06
CA PRO A 70 -7.64 4.71 27.33
C PRO A 70 -8.50 5.20 26.16
N LEU A 71 -9.62 4.54 25.89
CA LEU A 71 -10.48 4.79 24.72
C LEU A 71 -10.92 6.26 24.59
N LEU A 72 -11.30 6.90 25.69
CA LEU A 72 -11.75 8.31 25.67
C LEU A 72 -10.62 9.27 25.26
N ASP A 73 -9.38 9.01 25.70
CA ASP A 73 -8.23 9.80 25.31
C ASP A 73 -7.89 9.61 23.82
N GLN A 74 -8.08 8.40 23.30
CA GLN A 74 -7.91 8.10 21.88
C GLN A 74 -8.95 8.83 21.03
N ILE A 75 -10.22 8.84 21.44
CA ILE A 75 -11.29 9.58 20.75
C ILE A 75 -10.98 11.09 20.76
N ALA A 76 -10.61 11.64 21.91
CA ALA A 76 -10.24 13.04 22.02
C ALA A 76 -9.02 13.42 21.16
N ALA A 77 -8.02 12.50 21.06
CA ALA A 77 -6.89 12.69 20.17
C ALA A 77 -7.31 12.68 18.70
N LEU A 78 -8.16 11.73 18.29
CA LEU A 78 -8.72 11.65 16.94
C LEU A 78 -9.48 12.92 16.55
N GLU A 79 -10.35 13.41 17.43
CA GLU A 79 -11.10 14.65 17.21
C GLU A 79 -10.18 15.86 17.03
N ARG A 80 -9.14 16.01 17.87
CA ARG A 80 -8.13 17.07 17.72
C ARG A 80 -7.41 17.00 16.39
N MET A 81 -6.97 15.79 16.00
CA MET A 81 -6.23 15.58 14.75
C MET A 81 -7.09 15.90 13.51
N LEU A 82 -8.37 15.53 13.53
CA LEU A 82 -9.34 15.85 12.47
C LEU A 82 -9.71 17.34 12.42
N ALA A 83 -9.76 18.01 13.59
CA ALA A 83 -9.99 19.44 13.65
C ALA A 83 -8.80 20.26 13.11
N GLN A 84 -7.57 19.82 13.37
CA GLN A 84 -6.35 20.46 12.88
C GLN A 84 -6.18 20.28 11.37
N THR A 85 -6.37 19.06 10.87
CA THR A 85 -6.24 18.75 9.46
C THR A 85 -7.35 17.76 9.05
N PRO A 86 -8.41 18.26 8.39
CA PRO A 86 -9.52 17.43 7.93
C PRO A 86 -9.08 16.28 7.03
N LEU A 87 -9.81 15.17 7.08
CA LEU A 87 -9.46 13.93 6.38
C LEU A 87 -9.25 14.13 4.87
N HIS A 88 -10.08 14.95 4.24
CA HIS A 88 -9.93 15.24 2.80
C HIS A 88 -8.61 15.96 2.47
N GLN A 89 -8.14 16.86 3.35
CA GLN A 89 -6.85 17.54 3.14
C GLN A 89 -5.67 16.57 3.29
N ARG A 90 -5.76 15.61 4.24
CA ARG A 90 -4.76 14.55 4.38
C ARG A 90 -4.74 13.63 3.16
N ALA A 91 -5.90 13.26 2.65
CA ALA A 91 -6.02 12.45 1.45
C ALA A 91 -5.44 13.18 0.22
N HIS A 92 -5.75 14.48 0.05
CA HIS A 92 -5.16 15.30 -1.03
C HIS A 92 -3.65 15.46 -0.89
N ALA A 93 -3.11 15.64 0.32
CA ALA A 93 -1.67 15.72 0.55
C ALA A 93 -0.97 14.40 0.19
N THR A 94 -1.60 13.26 0.47
CA THR A 94 -1.10 11.94 0.08
C THR A 94 -1.12 11.77 -1.44
N ALA A 95 -2.24 12.10 -2.10
CA ALA A 95 -2.35 12.03 -3.56
C ALA A 95 -1.32 12.92 -4.26
N LYS A 96 -1.14 14.17 -3.79
CA LYS A 96 -0.13 15.09 -4.33
C LYS A 96 1.30 14.60 -4.13
N ALA A 97 1.58 13.89 -3.04
CA ALA A 97 2.91 13.33 -2.80
C ALA A 97 3.22 12.11 -3.69
N GLU A 98 2.18 11.43 -4.21
CA GLU A 98 2.27 10.32 -5.16
C GLU A 98 2.12 10.82 -6.63
N GLU A 99 1.86 12.11 -6.85
CA GLU A 99 1.78 12.72 -8.19
C GLU A 99 3.11 12.57 -8.93
N GLY A 100 3.04 12.10 -10.17
CA GLY A 100 4.22 11.85 -11.00
C GLY A 100 4.96 10.54 -10.65
N LEU A 101 4.37 9.64 -9.84
CA LEU A 101 4.87 8.28 -9.62
C LEU A 101 4.09 7.27 -10.46
N THR A 102 4.81 6.36 -11.11
CA THR A 102 4.22 5.28 -11.93
C THR A 102 4.85 3.94 -11.56
N ILE A 103 4.05 2.87 -11.49
CA ILE A 103 4.55 1.51 -11.34
C ILE A 103 4.82 0.92 -12.71
N LEU A 104 6.04 0.41 -12.88
CA LEU A 104 6.44 -0.36 -14.05
C LEU A 104 6.61 -1.83 -13.67
N GLU A 105 6.22 -2.71 -14.59
CA GLU A 105 6.42 -4.15 -14.46
C GLU A 105 7.81 -4.55 -14.98
N TYR A 106 8.27 -5.73 -14.58
CA TYR A 106 9.55 -6.24 -15.02
C TYR A 106 9.63 -6.41 -16.55
N SER A 107 10.72 -5.95 -17.08
CA SER A 107 11.23 -6.33 -18.42
C SER A 107 12.74 -6.50 -18.35
N ASP A 108 13.34 -7.24 -19.29
CA ASP A 108 14.79 -7.44 -19.32
C ASP A 108 15.55 -6.13 -19.47
N ALA A 109 14.95 -5.13 -20.11
CA ALA A 109 15.51 -3.79 -20.23
C ALA A 109 15.66 -3.09 -18.86
N LEU A 110 14.87 -3.47 -17.85
CA LEU A 110 14.91 -2.93 -16.49
C LEU A 110 15.80 -3.73 -15.52
N ALA A 111 16.35 -4.89 -15.95
CA ALA A 111 17.24 -5.68 -15.11
C ALA A 111 18.47 -4.90 -14.61
N PRO A 112 19.13 -4.04 -15.43
CA PRO A 112 20.21 -3.18 -14.93
C PRO A 112 19.76 -2.18 -13.87
N ALA A 113 18.55 -1.62 -13.98
CA ALA A 113 18.00 -0.71 -12.98
C ALA A 113 17.74 -1.45 -11.64
N PHE A 114 17.19 -2.67 -11.71
CA PHE A 114 16.98 -3.52 -10.52
C PHE A 114 18.30 -3.76 -9.78
N ARG A 115 19.35 -4.15 -10.53
CA ARG A 115 20.67 -4.38 -9.97
C ARG A 115 21.26 -3.12 -9.36
N ASN A 116 21.27 -2.00 -10.10
CA ASN A 116 21.91 -0.76 -9.67
C ASN A 116 21.24 -0.15 -8.42
N ILE A 117 19.90 -0.10 -8.38
CA ILE A 117 19.15 0.43 -7.23
C ILE A 117 19.48 -0.38 -5.99
N ASN A 118 19.48 -1.71 -6.09
CA ASN A 118 19.74 -2.57 -4.94
C ASN A 118 21.21 -2.57 -4.52
N ALA A 119 22.15 -2.55 -5.47
CA ALA A 119 23.57 -2.46 -5.16
C ALA A 119 23.90 -1.20 -4.33
N GLN A 120 23.30 -0.05 -4.65
CA GLN A 120 23.57 1.21 -3.95
C GLN A 120 23.27 1.11 -2.45
N TRP A 121 22.07 0.67 -2.06
CA TRP A 121 21.73 0.61 -0.64
C TRP A 121 22.42 -0.54 0.09
N ILE A 122 22.68 -1.67 -0.60
CA ILE A 122 23.44 -2.77 0.00
C ILE A 122 24.86 -2.30 0.30
N HIS A 123 25.56 -1.69 -0.64
CA HIS A 123 26.91 -1.16 -0.42
C HIS A 123 26.97 -0.07 0.65
N ALA A 124 25.92 0.74 0.78
CA ALA A 124 25.88 1.83 1.76
C ALA A 124 25.75 1.32 3.21
N LEU A 125 25.13 0.16 3.43
CA LEU A 125 24.80 -0.32 4.78
C LEU A 125 25.45 -1.67 5.13
N TYR A 126 25.79 -2.49 4.12
CA TYR A 126 26.18 -3.90 4.27
C TYR A 126 27.27 -4.30 3.28
N GLN A 127 27.76 -5.52 3.44
CA GLN A 127 28.51 -6.22 2.41
C GLN A 127 27.53 -6.97 1.51
N VAL A 128 27.84 -7.08 0.21
CA VAL A 128 27.05 -7.86 -0.73
C VAL A 128 27.33 -9.35 -0.47
N GLU A 129 26.27 -10.11 -0.22
CA GLU A 129 26.33 -11.54 0.00
C GLU A 129 26.10 -12.30 -1.32
N GLN A 130 26.54 -13.57 -1.39
CA GLN A 130 26.34 -14.41 -2.56
C GLN A 130 24.86 -14.53 -2.94
N ALA A 131 23.98 -14.63 -1.95
CA ALA A 131 22.53 -14.66 -2.15
C ALA A 131 21.97 -13.37 -2.79
N ASP A 132 22.63 -12.22 -2.61
CA ASP A 132 22.26 -10.98 -3.29
C ASP A 132 22.63 -11.06 -4.78
N LEU A 133 23.86 -11.46 -5.07
CA LEU A 133 24.37 -11.54 -6.44
C LEU A 133 23.54 -12.48 -7.31
N GLU A 134 23.15 -13.64 -6.76
CA GLU A 134 22.30 -14.59 -7.48
C GLU A 134 20.98 -13.99 -7.98
N LEU A 135 20.33 -13.16 -7.16
CA LEU A 135 19.07 -12.52 -7.52
C LEU A 135 19.29 -11.29 -8.42
N LEU A 136 20.33 -10.49 -8.13
CA LEU A 136 20.58 -9.23 -8.83
C LEU A 136 21.14 -9.43 -10.23
N ASP A 137 21.96 -10.46 -10.43
CA ASP A 137 22.59 -10.73 -11.72
C ASP A 137 21.70 -11.58 -12.65
N ASN A 138 20.75 -12.34 -12.09
CA ASN A 138 19.86 -13.22 -12.84
C ASN A 138 18.38 -13.06 -12.44
N PRO A 139 17.81 -11.84 -12.46
CA PRO A 139 16.46 -11.61 -11.93
C PRO A 139 15.39 -12.40 -12.69
N ARG A 140 15.48 -12.53 -14.01
CA ARG A 140 14.55 -13.33 -14.80
C ARG A 140 14.55 -14.79 -14.32
N ALA A 141 15.68 -15.46 -14.37
CA ALA A 141 15.78 -16.88 -14.07
C ALA A 141 15.54 -17.21 -12.60
N ARG A 142 15.86 -16.29 -11.68
CA ARG A 142 15.77 -16.52 -10.23
C ARG A 142 14.46 -16.05 -9.61
N ILE A 143 13.76 -15.10 -10.24
CA ILE A 143 12.55 -14.50 -9.70
C ILE A 143 11.37 -14.73 -10.64
N ILE A 144 11.43 -14.23 -11.88
CA ILE A 144 10.28 -14.23 -12.79
C ILE A 144 9.91 -15.65 -13.23
N ASP A 145 10.88 -16.41 -13.73
CA ASP A 145 10.66 -17.79 -14.23
C ASP A 145 10.31 -18.77 -13.09
N LYS A 146 10.48 -18.35 -11.83
CA LYS A 146 10.06 -19.08 -10.63
C LYS A 146 8.65 -18.73 -10.14
N GLY A 147 7.93 -17.86 -10.87
CA GLY A 147 6.59 -17.41 -10.51
C GLY A 147 6.58 -16.28 -9.47
N GLY A 148 7.70 -15.60 -9.30
CA GLY A 148 7.80 -14.32 -8.60
C GLY A 148 7.57 -13.14 -9.52
N ASP A 149 7.79 -11.92 -9.01
CA ASP A 149 7.64 -10.70 -9.79
C ASP A 149 8.62 -9.61 -9.30
N ILE A 150 8.86 -8.59 -10.14
CA ILE A 150 9.62 -7.40 -9.79
C ILE A 150 8.84 -6.19 -10.26
N LEU A 151 8.58 -5.27 -9.34
CA LEU A 151 7.97 -3.98 -9.64
C LEU A 151 8.98 -2.86 -9.46
N PHE A 152 8.83 -1.84 -10.27
CA PHE A 152 9.61 -0.62 -10.20
C PHE A 152 8.71 0.57 -9.97
N VAL A 153 9.24 1.62 -9.35
CA VAL A 153 8.63 2.92 -9.33
C VAL A 153 9.47 3.88 -10.17
N GLU A 154 8.80 4.51 -11.12
CA GLU A 154 9.32 5.61 -11.90
C GLU A 154 8.79 6.92 -11.32
N ALA A 155 9.64 7.94 -11.28
CA ALA A 155 9.27 9.30 -10.90
C ALA A 155 9.47 10.24 -12.10
N GLU A 156 8.48 11.07 -12.39
CA GLU A 156 8.54 12.04 -13.49
C GLU A 156 9.77 12.93 -13.39
N GLY A 157 10.52 13.01 -14.47
CA GLY A 157 11.79 13.74 -14.57
C GLY A 157 13.00 13.07 -13.92
N PHE A 158 12.85 11.89 -13.29
CA PHE A 158 13.93 11.15 -12.61
C PHE A 158 14.14 9.74 -13.17
N GLY A 159 13.20 9.23 -13.97
CA GLY A 159 13.21 7.85 -14.44
C GLY A 159 12.92 6.84 -13.32
N VAL A 160 13.46 5.63 -13.43
CA VAL A 160 13.26 4.55 -12.45
C VAL A 160 14.06 4.84 -11.19
N VAL A 161 13.35 5.06 -10.07
CA VAL A 161 13.93 5.48 -8.79
C VAL A 161 13.81 4.43 -7.68
N GLY A 162 13.05 3.36 -7.88
CA GLY A 162 12.94 2.28 -6.90
C GLY A 162 12.57 0.96 -7.53
N ALA A 163 12.88 -0.13 -6.83
CA ALA A 163 12.57 -1.50 -7.23
C ALA A 163 12.28 -2.35 -6.00
N CYS A 164 11.45 -3.38 -6.18
CA CYS A 164 11.17 -4.40 -5.18
C CYS A 164 10.81 -5.72 -5.84
N ALA A 165 11.29 -6.83 -5.29
CA ALA A 165 11.01 -8.17 -5.77
C ALA A 165 10.09 -8.94 -4.85
N LEU A 166 9.24 -9.78 -5.44
CA LEU A 166 8.48 -10.86 -4.81
C LEU A 166 9.09 -12.19 -5.24
N LEU A 167 9.76 -12.86 -4.36
CA LEU A 167 10.35 -14.17 -4.62
C LEU A 167 9.39 -15.26 -4.14
N LYS A 168 8.90 -16.10 -5.05
CA LYS A 168 8.10 -17.28 -4.69
C LYS A 168 8.99 -18.31 -4.01
N THR A 169 8.70 -18.60 -2.74
CA THR A 169 9.48 -19.57 -1.93
C THR A 169 8.79 -20.91 -1.77
N ALA A 170 7.45 -20.91 -1.87
CA ALA A 170 6.60 -22.10 -1.94
C ALA A 170 5.26 -21.75 -2.57
N GLU A 171 4.35 -22.71 -2.71
CA GLU A 171 3.00 -22.42 -3.20
C GLU A 171 2.23 -21.50 -2.24
N GLY A 172 1.77 -20.37 -2.77
CA GLY A 172 1.11 -19.32 -1.97
C GLY A 172 2.03 -18.62 -0.97
N GLN A 173 3.36 -18.81 -1.03
CA GLN A 173 4.32 -18.19 -0.12
C GLN A 173 5.33 -17.33 -0.88
N TYR A 174 5.47 -16.07 -0.46
CA TYR A 174 6.33 -15.10 -1.12
C TYR A 174 7.20 -14.36 -0.10
N GLU A 175 8.46 -14.14 -0.47
CA GLU A 175 9.37 -13.22 0.21
C GLU A 175 9.38 -11.89 -0.53
N LEU A 176 9.03 -10.80 0.16
CA LEU A 176 9.32 -9.44 -0.29
C LEU A 176 10.80 -9.18 -0.04
N THR A 177 11.55 -8.94 -1.09
CA THR A 177 13.01 -8.83 -1.02
C THR A 177 13.53 -7.78 -2.01
N LYS A 178 14.79 -7.39 -1.85
CA LYS A 178 15.47 -6.44 -2.75
C LYS A 178 14.67 -5.16 -2.97
N MET A 179 14.13 -4.60 -1.87
CA MET A 179 13.45 -3.32 -1.90
C MET A 179 14.44 -2.18 -1.69
N GLY A 180 14.54 -1.31 -2.66
CA GLY A 180 15.38 -0.11 -2.62
C GLY A 180 14.76 1.07 -3.33
N VAL A 181 15.06 2.28 -2.85
CA VAL A 181 14.67 3.55 -3.47
C VAL A 181 15.88 4.47 -3.45
N LEU A 182 16.18 5.10 -4.59
CA LEU A 182 17.29 6.04 -4.74
C LEU A 182 17.12 7.25 -3.84
N GLU A 183 18.23 7.80 -3.34
CA GLU A 183 18.22 9.01 -2.52
C GLU A 183 17.61 10.22 -3.24
N SER A 184 17.76 10.30 -4.56
CA SER A 184 17.18 11.34 -5.40
C SER A 184 15.64 11.40 -5.35
N ALA A 185 14.99 10.31 -4.92
CA ALA A 185 13.54 10.24 -4.74
C ALA A 185 13.09 10.37 -3.28
N ARG A 186 13.99 10.74 -2.34
CA ARG A 186 13.62 10.99 -0.95
C ARG A 186 12.55 12.08 -0.84
N GLY A 187 11.61 11.93 0.09
CA GLY A 187 10.51 12.86 0.32
C GLY A 187 9.32 12.72 -0.65
N ARG A 188 9.45 11.94 -1.73
CA ARG A 188 8.39 11.72 -2.74
C ARG A 188 7.47 10.55 -2.44
N LYS A 189 7.59 9.93 -1.27
CA LYS A 189 6.83 8.71 -0.88
C LYS A 189 6.97 7.51 -1.85
N ALA A 190 7.99 7.53 -2.74
CA ALA A 190 8.19 6.49 -3.74
C ALA A 190 8.30 5.07 -3.13
N GLY A 191 8.93 4.93 -1.96
CA GLY A 191 9.00 3.66 -1.24
C GLY A 191 7.64 3.17 -0.74
N GLU A 192 6.81 4.05 -0.21
CA GLU A 192 5.45 3.72 0.22
C GLU A 192 4.57 3.34 -0.96
N PHE A 193 4.64 4.11 -2.04
CA PHE A 193 3.91 3.85 -3.28
C PHE A 193 4.29 2.49 -3.88
N LEU A 194 5.59 2.19 -3.98
CA LEU A 194 6.10 0.91 -4.45
C LEU A 194 5.64 -0.25 -3.56
N LEU A 195 5.78 -0.12 -2.24
CA LEU A 195 5.43 -1.19 -1.30
C LEU A 195 3.94 -1.53 -1.33
N LYS A 196 3.06 -0.53 -1.42
CA LYS A 196 1.61 -0.75 -1.63
C LYS A 196 1.34 -1.56 -2.90
N ALA A 197 2.00 -1.20 -4.01
CA ALA A 197 1.84 -1.91 -5.28
C ALA A 197 2.34 -3.36 -5.21
N VAL A 198 3.45 -3.60 -4.49
CA VAL A 198 4.02 -4.93 -4.28
C VAL A 198 3.12 -5.82 -3.43
N ILE A 199 2.54 -5.28 -2.34
CA ILE A 199 1.56 -6.01 -1.51
C ILE A 199 0.35 -6.41 -2.37
N ALA A 200 -0.25 -5.47 -3.10
CA ALA A 200 -1.36 -5.74 -4.00
C ALA A 200 -1.00 -6.75 -5.12
N ARG A 201 0.25 -6.75 -5.59
CA ARG A 201 0.75 -7.75 -6.55
C ARG A 201 0.86 -9.13 -5.90
N ALA A 202 1.36 -9.24 -4.68
CA ALA A 202 1.42 -10.49 -3.95
C ALA A 202 0.02 -11.10 -3.76
N GLU A 203 -0.99 -10.31 -3.42
CA GLU A 203 -2.38 -10.75 -3.32
C GLU A 203 -2.89 -11.30 -4.66
N ARG A 204 -2.65 -10.59 -5.78
CA ARG A 204 -3.01 -11.06 -7.12
C ARG A 204 -2.31 -12.35 -7.54
N LEU A 205 -1.10 -12.59 -7.05
CA LEU A 205 -0.36 -13.83 -7.23
C LEU A 205 -0.85 -14.96 -6.31
N GLY A 206 -1.87 -14.71 -5.48
CA GLY A 206 -2.45 -15.69 -4.56
C GLY A 206 -1.60 -15.93 -3.31
N ALA A 207 -0.83 -14.94 -2.86
CA ALA A 207 -0.04 -15.05 -1.65
C ALA A 207 -0.95 -15.25 -0.43
N LYS A 208 -0.75 -16.38 0.27
CA LYS A 208 -1.34 -16.69 1.58
C LYS A 208 -0.39 -16.30 2.71
N ARG A 209 0.90 -16.21 2.40
CA ARG A 209 1.97 -15.86 3.34
C ARG A 209 2.96 -14.95 2.62
N LEU A 210 2.96 -13.67 2.99
CA LEU A 210 3.91 -12.67 2.50
C LEU A 210 4.80 -12.25 3.66
N TYR A 211 6.09 -12.50 3.56
CA TYR A 211 7.06 -12.19 4.60
C TYR A 211 8.27 -11.43 4.04
N LEU A 212 9.07 -10.87 4.91
CA LEU A 212 10.34 -10.24 4.58
C LEU A 212 11.41 -10.50 5.64
N LEU A 213 12.66 -10.40 5.21
CA LEU A 213 13.85 -10.37 6.07
C LEU A 213 14.53 -9.00 5.94
N SER A 214 14.93 -8.43 7.06
CA SER A 214 15.53 -7.11 7.12
C SER A 214 16.57 -7.01 8.25
N ASN A 215 16.99 -5.79 8.55
CA ASN A 215 17.91 -5.51 9.63
C ASN A 215 17.54 -4.19 10.32
N TRP A 216 17.75 -4.07 11.63
CA TRP A 216 17.50 -2.86 12.40
C TRP A 216 18.26 -1.63 11.89
N LYS A 217 19.40 -1.81 11.20
CA LYS A 217 20.11 -0.70 10.54
C LYS A 217 19.28 -0.04 9.45
N SER A 218 18.34 -0.76 8.86
CA SER A 218 17.38 -0.24 7.87
C SER A 218 16.12 0.33 8.54
N ALA A 219 16.26 1.11 9.61
CA ALA A 219 15.15 1.57 10.46
C ALA A 219 13.99 2.22 9.67
N ALA A 220 14.31 3.03 8.66
CA ALA A 220 13.29 3.66 7.81
C ALA A 220 12.47 2.63 7.01
N ALA A 221 13.10 1.56 6.54
CA ALA A 221 12.41 0.47 5.84
C ALA A 221 11.56 -0.35 6.81
N VAL A 222 12.09 -0.71 7.99
CA VAL A 222 11.33 -1.42 9.04
C VAL A 222 10.08 -0.63 9.42
N HIS A 223 10.22 0.67 9.70
CA HIS A 223 9.07 1.52 10.01
C HIS A 223 8.05 1.59 8.85
N LEU A 224 8.52 1.59 7.59
CA LEU A 224 7.62 1.56 6.43
C LEU A 224 6.88 0.23 6.33
N TYR A 225 7.52 -0.89 6.61
CA TYR A 225 6.89 -2.22 6.64
C TYR A 225 5.82 -2.30 7.73
N GLU A 226 6.14 -1.88 8.97
CA GLU A 226 5.16 -1.78 10.06
C GLU A 226 3.96 -0.93 9.66
N LYS A 227 4.25 0.20 9.02
CA LYS A 227 3.24 1.12 8.49
C LYS A 227 2.25 0.45 7.55
N LEU A 228 2.67 -0.49 6.76
CA LEU A 228 1.85 -1.16 5.75
C LEU A 228 1.44 -2.58 6.14
N GLY A 229 1.36 -2.86 7.44
CA GLY A 229 0.72 -4.07 7.96
C GLY A 229 1.65 -5.26 8.17
N PHE A 230 2.97 -5.07 8.09
CA PHE A 230 3.91 -6.10 8.52
C PHE A 230 4.13 -6.03 10.02
N ALA A 231 4.12 -7.17 10.68
CA ALA A 231 4.47 -7.31 12.10
C ALA A 231 5.69 -8.23 12.25
N HIS A 232 6.49 -7.99 13.31
CA HIS A 232 7.61 -8.86 13.66
C HIS A 232 7.13 -10.28 13.91
N ASP A 233 7.87 -11.27 13.40
CA ASP A 233 7.50 -12.68 13.50
C ASP A 233 8.73 -13.55 13.73
N ASP A 234 8.80 -14.15 14.92
CA ASP A 234 9.91 -15.03 15.33
C ASP A 234 9.89 -16.35 14.56
N GLY A 235 8.73 -16.83 14.11
CA GLY A 235 8.61 -18.03 13.30
C GLY A 235 9.24 -17.84 11.93
N ILE A 236 9.05 -16.69 11.29
CA ILE A 236 9.74 -16.32 10.05
C ILE A 236 11.26 -16.24 10.28
N MET A 237 11.69 -15.67 11.40
CA MET A 237 13.12 -15.61 11.71
C MET A 237 13.73 -16.99 11.87
N GLN A 238 13.07 -17.92 12.56
CA GLN A 238 13.55 -19.29 12.75
C GLN A 238 13.58 -20.06 11.43
N GLU A 239 12.58 -19.88 10.57
CA GLU A 239 12.44 -20.63 9.31
C GLU A 239 13.38 -20.11 8.22
N PHE A 240 13.57 -18.80 8.10
CA PHE A 240 14.23 -18.17 6.95
C PHE A 240 15.40 -17.26 7.32
N GLY A 241 15.59 -16.90 8.59
CA GLY A 241 16.59 -15.90 9.02
C GLY A 241 18.02 -16.24 8.59
N ALA A 242 18.36 -17.53 8.49
CA ALA A 242 19.69 -17.98 8.05
C ALA A 242 20.01 -17.70 6.58
N ARG A 243 19.04 -17.23 5.78
CA ARG A 243 19.22 -16.97 4.35
C ARG A 243 20.20 -15.81 4.07
N TYR A 244 20.24 -14.83 4.96
CA TYR A 244 21.17 -13.70 4.91
C TYR A 244 21.84 -13.56 6.27
N GLU A 245 23.17 -13.53 6.30
CA GLU A 245 23.94 -13.41 7.55
C GLU A 245 23.60 -12.10 8.29
N ARG A 246 23.26 -11.04 7.55
CA ARG A 246 22.88 -9.73 8.09
C ARG A 246 21.47 -9.67 8.64
N SER A 247 20.60 -10.65 8.43
CA SER A 247 19.20 -10.60 8.85
C SER A 247 19.06 -10.71 10.36
N ASN A 248 18.40 -9.73 10.98
CA ASN A 248 18.04 -9.75 12.39
C ASN A 248 16.64 -9.17 12.64
N VAL A 249 15.88 -8.92 11.56
CA VAL A 249 14.47 -8.55 11.54
C VAL A 249 13.77 -9.48 10.56
N ALA A 250 12.71 -10.12 11.01
CA ALA A 250 11.79 -10.88 10.15
C ALA A 250 10.36 -10.40 10.42
N MET A 251 9.59 -10.22 9.37
CA MET A 251 8.23 -9.71 9.50
C MET A 251 7.28 -10.47 8.58
N LEU A 252 6.05 -10.65 9.04
CA LEU A 252 4.94 -11.25 8.31
C LEU A 252 3.87 -10.20 8.04
N HIS A 253 3.36 -10.15 6.82
CA HIS A 253 2.25 -9.28 6.46
C HIS A 253 0.93 -9.85 6.96
N HIS A 254 0.21 -9.04 7.69
CA HIS A 254 -1.16 -9.29 8.11
C HIS A 254 -2.07 -8.34 7.33
N PRO A 255 -2.82 -8.84 6.34
CA PRO A 255 -3.81 -7.99 5.67
C PRO A 255 -4.79 -7.46 6.74
N PRO A 256 -5.25 -6.22 6.60
CA PRO A 256 -6.25 -5.69 7.50
C PRO A 256 -7.43 -6.67 7.54
N SER A 257 -7.81 -7.13 8.75
CA SER A 257 -8.97 -8.02 8.90
C SER A 257 -10.16 -7.39 8.20
N PRO A 258 -10.89 -8.13 7.35
CA PRO A 258 -12.13 -7.62 6.79
C PRO A 258 -13.01 -7.21 7.98
N ALA A 259 -13.44 -5.95 8.00
CA ALA A 259 -14.37 -5.47 9.00
C ALA A 259 -15.54 -6.47 9.05
N LYS A 260 -15.76 -7.12 10.22
CA LYS A 260 -16.88 -8.02 10.39
C LYS A 260 -18.12 -7.23 10.03
N ALA A 261 -18.76 -7.62 8.92
CA ALA A 261 -20.08 -7.16 8.60
C ALA A 261 -21.00 -7.58 9.77
N SER A 262 -21.43 -6.60 10.55
CA SER A 262 -22.45 -6.73 11.57
C SER A 262 -23.74 -6.17 11.03
#